data_74d63c75240c662c4767cb2fab968544
#
_entry.id   74d63c75240c662c4767cb2fab968544
#
_cell.length_a   1.000
_cell.length_b   1.000
_cell.length_c   1.000
_cell.angle_alpha   90.00
_cell.angle_beta   90.00
_cell.angle_gamma   90.00
#
_symmetry.space_group_name_H-M   'P 1'
#
loop_
_entity.id
_entity.type
_entity.pdbx_description
1 polymer ?
#
loop_
_entity_poly.entity_id
_entity_poly.type
_entity_poly.pdbx_seq_one_letter_code
_entity_poly.pdbx_strand_id
1 'polypeptide(L)'
;SGFYESYFEQAPKVSRMLSIKLASRKWAGQSIPMAGFPIHQLEKYLKVLVQDHGVLVAICEEFKTSSSNAPFERRVTRVVSPGTLIDERFLDPFHNNFILAVSPPFNASSYGLAWLDVSTADFGTAVHYDAKAVRDALVRIKPREVVLVSDAFDRSHPVYEATDRVKAALACIPAPETSQIKTELIDATKAHMYEAENNAIQVLTSYLQT
;
A
#
# COMPACT_ATOMS: atom_id res chain seq x y z
N SER A 1 15.84 10.21 20.62
CA SER A 1 16.32 11.34 19.79
C SER A 1 15.10 12.08 19.24
N GLY A 2 15.17 13.40 19.10
CA GLY A 2 14.05 14.21 18.59
C GLY A 2 13.88 14.21 17.07
N PHE A 3 14.33 13.15 16.37
CA PHE A 3 14.32 13.04 14.92
C PHE A 3 13.78 11.69 14.46
N TYR A 4 13.04 11.70 13.33
CA TYR A 4 12.87 10.54 12.48
C TYR A 4 14.03 10.46 11.49
N GLU A 5 14.58 9.29 11.33
CA GLU A 5 15.82 9.06 10.58
C GLU A 5 15.64 7.87 9.62
N SER A 6 16.12 8.03 8.40
CA SER A 6 16.25 6.96 7.41
C SER A 6 17.72 6.66 7.16
N TYR A 7 18.06 5.41 6.83
CA TYR A 7 19.43 4.94 6.71
C TYR A 7 19.66 4.16 5.40
N PHE A 8 20.92 3.86 5.11
CA PHE A 8 21.34 3.05 3.97
C PHE A 8 20.79 3.57 2.65
N GLU A 9 20.28 2.69 1.81
CA GLU A 9 19.75 3.01 0.48
C GLU A 9 18.52 3.93 0.51
N GLN A 10 17.80 3.95 1.62
CA GLN A 10 16.63 4.82 1.78
C GLN A 10 17.05 6.28 2.02
N ALA A 11 18.14 6.52 2.72
CA ALA A 11 18.57 7.87 3.08
C ALA A 11 18.80 8.80 1.88
N PRO A 12 19.51 8.41 0.80
CA PRO A 12 19.63 9.24 -0.40
C PRO A 12 18.31 9.50 -1.11
N LYS A 13 17.37 8.53 -1.08
CA LYS A 13 16.04 8.69 -1.69
C LYS A 13 15.22 9.70 -0.90
N VAL A 14 15.12 9.54 0.42
CA VAL A 14 14.40 10.45 1.33
C VAL A 14 15.00 11.85 1.29
N SER A 15 16.32 11.97 1.32
CA SER A 15 17.02 13.27 1.20
C SER A 15 16.60 14.03 -0.05
N ARG A 16 16.53 13.36 -1.21
CA ARG A 16 16.10 13.97 -2.48
C ARG A 16 14.63 14.34 -2.49
N MET A 17 13.75 13.40 -2.08
CA MET A 17 12.30 13.61 -2.09
C MET A 17 11.90 14.76 -1.17
N LEU A 18 12.51 14.87 0.00
CA LEU A 18 12.20 15.90 1.00
C LEU A 18 13.06 17.15 0.87
N SER A 19 14.03 17.19 -0.05
CA SER A 19 15.01 18.28 -0.18
C SER A 19 15.73 18.60 1.14
N ILE A 20 16.06 17.55 1.91
CA ILE A 20 16.80 17.67 3.19
C ILE A 20 18.24 17.18 3.03
N LYS A 21 19.10 17.59 3.97
CA LYS A 21 20.52 17.24 3.94
C LYS A 21 20.74 15.72 4.07
N LEU A 22 21.51 15.14 3.14
CA LEU A 22 22.10 13.82 3.31
C LEU A 22 23.32 13.95 4.22
N ALA A 23 23.29 13.24 5.33
CA ALA A 23 24.37 13.15 6.30
C ALA A 23 24.98 11.75 6.31
N SER A 24 25.93 11.51 7.19
CA SER A 24 26.47 10.18 7.46
C SER A 24 26.55 9.93 8.95
N ARG A 25 26.38 8.67 9.35
CA ARG A 25 26.53 8.20 10.74
C ARG A 25 27.55 7.07 10.79
N LYS A 26 28.40 7.10 11.80
CA LYS A 26 29.33 5.98 12.05
C LYS A 26 28.57 4.82 12.70
N TRP A 27 28.63 3.63 12.10
CA TRP A 27 28.05 2.40 12.62
C TRP A 27 29.05 1.26 12.41
N ALA A 28 29.39 0.55 13.49
CA ALA A 28 30.34 -0.57 13.45
C ALA A 28 31.65 -0.24 12.68
N GLY A 29 32.17 0.99 12.85
CA GLY A 29 33.39 1.44 12.15
C GLY A 29 33.22 1.90 10.71
N GLN A 30 32.00 1.74 10.13
CA GLN A 30 31.67 2.19 8.78
C GLN A 30 30.84 3.49 8.81
N SER A 31 31.00 4.30 7.76
CA SER A 31 30.16 5.49 7.55
C SER A 31 28.97 5.10 6.69
N ILE A 32 27.76 5.16 7.26
CA ILE A 32 26.51 4.86 6.55
C ILE A 32 25.73 6.15 6.23
N PRO A 33 25.07 6.25 5.06
CA PRO A 33 24.25 7.39 4.74
C PRO A 33 23.03 7.48 5.66
N MET A 34 22.67 8.71 6.04
CA MET A 34 21.55 9.02 6.91
C MET A 34 20.86 10.30 6.43
N ALA A 35 19.53 10.32 6.46
CA ALA A 35 18.73 11.52 6.30
C ALA A 35 17.66 11.56 7.38
N GLY A 36 17.36 12.72 7.94
CA GLY A 36 16.38 12.81 9.02
C GLY A 36 15.83 14.22 9.20
N PHE A 37 14.70 14.29 9.90
CA PHE A 37 13.98 15.52 10.19
C PHE A 37 13.38 15.48 11.61
N PRO A 38 13.12 16.65 12.23
CA PRO A 38 12.56 16.72 13.57
C PRO A 38 11.18 16.07 13.68
N ILE A 39 10.88 15.42 14.81
CA ILE A 39 9.62 14.70 15.05
C ILE A 39 8.40 15.60 14.81
N HIS A 40 8.44 16.86 15.21
CA HIS A 40 7.31 17.79 15.05
C HIS A 40 7.00 18.16 13.59
N GLN A 41 7.86 17.77 12.63
CA GLN A 41 7.66 17.97 11.20
C GLN A 41 7.15 16.72 10.47
N LEU A 42 6.84 15.66 11.22
CA LEU A 42 6.42 14.37 10.65
C LEU A 42 5.30 14.53 9.62
N GLU A 43 4.21 15.18 10.00
CA GLU A 43 3.03 15.32 9.13
C GLU A 43 3.37 16.05 7.82
N LYS A 44 4.17 17.11 7.89
CA LYS A 44 4.64 17.84 6.70
C LYS A 44 5.40 16.94 5.74
N TYR A 45 6.33 16.15 6.25
CA TYR A 45 7.17 15.31 5.41
C TYR A 45 6.48 14.02 4.96
N LEU A 46 5.56 13.48 5.77
CA LEU A 46 4.69 12.40 5.35
C LEU A 46 3.85 12.80 4.14
N LYS A 47 3.28 14.00 4.16
CA LYS A 47 2.54 14.52 3.02
C LYS A 47 3.37 14.47 1.74
N VAL A 48 4.57 15.00 1.76
CA VAL A 48 5.46 15.01 0.59
C VAL A 48 5.79 13.59 0.14
N LEU A 49 6.21 12.70 1.07
CA LEU A 49 6.57 11.33 0.71
C LEU A 49 5.39 10.54 0.13
N VAL A 50 4.24 10.64 0.79
CA VAL A 50 3.09 9.80 0.45
C VAL A 50 2.29 10.38 -0.71
N GLN A 51 1.96 11.67 -0.70
CA GLN A 51 1.13 12.27 -1.75
C GLN A 51 1.90 12.65 -3.01
N ASP A 52 3.06 13.32 -2.83
CA ASP A 52 3.78 13.86 -4.00
C ASP A 52 4.65 12.79 -4.67
N HIS A 53 5.16 11.84 -3.88
CA HIS A 53 6.04 10.77 -4.37
C HIS A 53 5.41 9.37 -4.40
N GLY A 54 4.20 9.17 -3.87
CA GLY A 54 3.50 7.88 -3.87
C GLY A 54 4.21 6.78 -3.06
N VAL A 55 4.98 7.14 -2.03
CA VAL A 55 5.80 6.20 -1.27
C VAL A 55 5.01 5.67 -0.07
N LEU A 56 5.07 4.35 0.15
CA LEU A 56 4.63 3.75 1.42
C LEU A 56 5.67 4.03 2.49
N VAL A 57 5.23 4.54 3.64
CA VAL A 57 6.11 4.94 4.75
C VAL A 57 5.76 4.14 6.00
N ALA A 58 6.69 3.32 6.47
CA ALA A 58 6.59 2.66 7.77
C ALA A 58 7.24 3.53 8.85
N ILE A 59 6.46 3.93 9.85
CA ILE A 59 6.93 4.69 11.01
C ILE A 59 7.31 3.69 12.08
N CYS A 60 8.57 3.76 12.52
CA CYS A 60 9.13 2.89 13.54
C CYS A 60 9.47 3.71 14.78
N GLU A 61 8.96 3.31 15.94
CA GLU A 61 9.21 3.97 17.21
C GLU A 61 10.04 3.12 18.17
N GLU A 62 10.73 3.79 19.09
CA GLU A 62 11.55 3.16 20.12
C GLU A 62 10.77 3.02 21.41
N PHE A 63 10.69 1.81 21.93
CA PHE A 63 10.05 1.47 23.20
C PHE A 63 11.09 1.07 24.24
N LYS A 64 10.93 1.56 25.46
CA LYS A 64 11.75 1.11 26.61
C LYS A 64 11.34 -0.32 26.98
N THR A 65 12.31 -1.20 27.04
CA THR A 65 12.11 -2.55 27.58
C THR A 65 12.08 -2.50 29.10
N SER A 66 11.34 -3.42 29.73
CA SER A 66 11.15 -3.46 31.20
C SER A 66 12.44 -3.70 32.01
N SER A 67 13.54 -4.07 31.36
CA SER A 67 14.86 -4.25 31.98
C SER A 67 15.72 -2.99 31.78
N SER A 68 16.26 -2.45 32.87
CA SER A 68 17.05 -1.20 32.87
C SER A 68 18.32 -1.24 32.02
N ASN A 69 18.81 -2.40 31.61
CA ASN A 69 20.00 -2.60 30.81
C ASN A 69 19.74 -3.18 29.40
N ALA A 70 18.45 -3.37 29.01
CA ALA A 70 18.14 -3.89 27.69
C ALA A 70 18.12 -2.76 26.65
N PRO A 71 18.54 -3.01 25.41
CA PRO A 71 18.43 -2.05 24.32
C PRO A 71 16.97 -1.70 24.05
N PHE A 72 16.73 -0.48 23.55
CA PHE A 72 15.39 -0.08 23.09
C PHE A 72 14.88 -1.04 22.02
N GLU A 73 13.64 -1.47 22.17
CA GLU A 73 12.95 -2.23 21.15
C GLU A 73 12.35 -1.27 20.11
N ARG A 74 12.52 -1.58 18.83
CA ARG A 74 11.94 -0.82 17.73
C ARG A 74 10.79 -1.61 17.12
N ARG A 75 9.64 -0.95 17.00
CA ARG A 75 8.45 -1.53 16.38
C ARG A 75 7.87 -0.58 15.37
N VAL A 76 7.37 -1.13 14.25
CA VAL A 76 6.54 -0.37 13.34
C VAL A 76 5.21 -0.09 14.04
N THR A 77 4.88 1.19 14.19
CA THR A 77 3.65 1.65 14.86
C THR A 77 2.59 2.08 13.88
N ARG A 78 2.99 2.46 12.67
CA ARG A 78 2.08 2.94 11.64
C ARG A 78 2.70 2.74 10.26
N VAL A 79 1.90 2.27 9.31
CA VAL A 79 2.21 2.30 7.88
C VAL A 79 1.27 3.30 7.22
N VAL A 80 1.83 4.21 6.44
CA VAL A 80 1.08 5.24 5.72
C VAL A 80 1.32 5.09 4.23
N SER A 81 0.25 4.97 3.48
CA SER A 81 0.27 4.86 2.02
C SER A 81 -0.67 5.90 1.39
N PRO A 82 -0.57 6.16 0.08
CA PRO A 82 -1.45 7.10 -0.59
C PRO A 82 -2.94 6.81 -0.42
N GLY A 83 -3.33 5.54 -0.44
CA GLY A 83 -4.72 5.12 -0.29
C GLY A 83 -5.22 5.08 1.15
N THR A 84 -4.33 4.96 2.15
CA THR A 84 -4.70 4.90 3.58
C THR A 84 -4.72 6.25 4.28
N LEU A 85 -4.49 7.35 3.56
CA LEU A 85 -4.62 8.69 4.10
C LEU A 85 -6.08 9.01 4.41
N ILE A 86 -6.36 9.37 5.68
CA ILE A 86 -7.70 9.76 6.15
C ILE A 86 -7.76 11.22 6.62
N ASP A 87 -6.63 11.89 6.74
CA ASP A 87 -6.57 13.28 7.20
C ASP A 87 -7.03 14.21 6.07
N GLU A 88 -8.16 14.90 6.29
CA GLU A 88 -8.79 15.80 5.32
C GLU A 88 -7.82 16.89 4.80
N ARG A 89 -6.82 17.28 5.60
CA ARG A 89 -5.79 18.24 5.17
C ARG A 89 -4.92 17.74 4.02
N PHE A 90 -4.94 16.43 3.77
CA PHE A 90 -4.13 15.75 2.75
C PHE A 90 -4.98 15.18 1.62
N LEU A 91 -6.28 15.16 1.74
CA LEU A 91 -7.19 14.65 0.72
C LEU A 91 -7.61 15.76 -0.25
N ASP A 92 -7.82 15.37 -1.50
CA ASP A 92 -8.46 16.23 -2.49
C ASP A 92 -9.98 16.15 -2.31
N PRO A 93 -10.67 17.24 -1.95
CA PRO A 93 -12.11 17.20 -1.67
C PRO A 93 -12.97 16.89 -2.91
N PHE A 94 -12.39 16.91 -4.11
CA PHE A 94 -13.09 16.69 -5.37
C PHE A 94 -12.85 15.30 -5.98
N HIS A 95 -11.97 14.48 -5.37
CA HIS A 95 -11.61 13.17 -5.88
C HIS A 95 -11.57 12.14 -4.76
N ASN A 96 -12.10 10.95 -5.04
CA ASN A 96 -12.01 9.83 -4.12
C ASN A 96 -10.55 9.36 -3.95
N ASN A 97 -10.23 8.88 -2.76
CA ASN A 97 -8.91 8.36 -2.41
C ASN A 97 -8.92 6.82 -2.40
N PHE A 98 -9.27 6.21 -3.53
CA PHE A 98 -9.43 4.77 -3.61
C PHE A 98 -8.13 3.98 -3.47
N ILE A 99 -8.16 2.95 -2.62
CA ILE A 99 -7.31 1.77 -2.72
C ILE A 99 -8.07 0.74 -3.56
N LEU A 100 -7.41 0.10 -4.51
CA LEU A 100 -8.01 -0.91 -5.36
C LEU A 100 -7.17 -2.20 -5.31
N ALA A 101 -7.77 -3.29 -4.85
CA ALA A 101 -7.19 -4.62 -4.91
C ALA A 101 -7.63 -5.34 -6.19
N VAL A 102 -6.67 -6.03 -6.82
CA VAL A 102 -6.94 -6.91 -7.96
C VAL A 102 -6.57 -8.34 -7.55
N SER A 103 -7.55 -9.24 -7.54
CA SER A 103 -7.27 -10.66 -7.34
C SER A 103 -6.73 -11.29 -8.62
N PRO A 104 -5.83 -12.28 -8.52
CA PRO A 104 -5.43 -13.08 -9.67
C PRO A 104 -6.63 -13.82 -10.27
N PRO A 105 -6.54 -14.20 -11.55
CA PRO A 105 -7.64 -14.91 -12.20
C PRO A 105 -7.89 -16.24 -11.50
N PHE A 106 -9.14 -16.47 -11.11
CA PHE A 106 -9.61 -17.76 -10.65
C PHE A 106 -9.95 -18.63 -11.84
N ASN A 107 -9.45 -19.88 -11.86
CA ASN A 107 -9.59 -20.80 -13.00
C ASN A 107 -9.21 -20.19 -14.38
N ALA A 108 -8.23 -19.31 -14.40
CA ALA A 108 -7.72 -18.60 -15.58
C ALA A 108 -8.75 -17.75 -16.35
N SER A 109 -9.91 -17.42 -15.77
CA SER A 109 -10.99 -16.79 -16.54
C SER A 109 -11.60 -15.53 -15.94
N SER A 110 -11.39 -15.22 -14.66
CA SER A 110 -12.02 -14.02 -14.07
C SER A 110 -11.14 -13.33 -13.02
N TYR A 111 -11.02 -12.02 -13.12
CA TYR A 111 -10.36 -11.14 -12.17
C TYR A 111 -11.40 -10.49 -11.26
N GLY A 112 -11.19 -10.53 -9.96
CA GLY A 112 -11.97 -9.73 -9.03
C GLY A 112 -11.30 -8.39 -8.79
N LEU A 113 -12.08 -7.34 -8.69
CA LEU A 113 -11.66 -6.01 -8.24
C LEU A 113 -12.46 -5.64 -6.99
N ALA A 114 -11.79 -5.08 -6.01
CA ALA A 114 -12.43 -4.46 -4.85
C ALA A 114 -11.73 -3.12 -4.57
N TRP A 115 -12.51 -2.07 -4.37
CA TRP A 115 -11.96 -0.75 -4.05
C TRP A 115 -12.67 -0.13 -2.87
N LEU A 116 -11.93 0.66 -2.12
CA LEU A 116 -12.40 1.35 -0.92
C LEU A 116 -11.75 2.72 -0.83
N ASP A 117 -12.55 3.74 -0.56
CA ASP A 117 -12.07 5.00 -0.02
C ASP A 117 -12.24 4.96 1.51
N VAL A 118 -11.12 4.87 2.23
CA VAL A 118 -11.12 4.73 3.69
C VAL A 118 -11.68 5.97 4.39
N SER A 119 -11.62 7.15 3.74
CA SER A 119 -12.08 8.42 4.31
C SER A 119 -13.58 8.59 4.26
N THR A 120 -14.23 8.03 3.23
CA THR A 120 -15.68 8.15 3.01
C THR A 120 -16.44 6.85 3.22
N ALA A 121 -15.72 5.72 3.36
CA ALA A 121 -16.27 4.37 3.34
C ALA A 121 -17.00 4.01 2.02
N ASP A 122 -16.70 4.71 0.93
CA ASP A 122 -17.19 4.35 -0.41
C ASP A 122 -16.48 3.08 -0.88
N PHE A 123 -17.27 2.02 -1.07
CA PHE A 123 -16.81 0.67 -1.37
C PHE A 123 -17.51 0.11 -2.60
N GLY A 124 -16.77 -0.61 -3.43
CA GLY A 124 -17.34 -1.32 -4.56
C GLY A 124 -16.52 -2.53 -4.98
N THR A 125 -17.16 -3.41 -5.75
CA THR A 125 -16.55 -4.59 -6.36
C THR A 125 -16.92 -4.72 -7.82
N ALA A 126 -16.12 -5.46 -8.57
CA ALA A 126 -16.42 -5.83 -9.95
C ALA A 126 -15.68 -7.11 -10.35
N VAL A 127 -16.24 -7.82 -11.33
CA VAL A 127 -15.58 -8.97 -11.98
C VAL A 127 -15.31 -8.64 -13.44
N HIS A 128 -14.12 -8.94 -13.89
CA HIS A 128 -13.70 -8.80 -15.27
C HIS A 128 -13.13 -10.10 -15.82
N TYR A 129 -13.39 -10.39 -17.09
CA TYR A 129 -13.04 -11.66 -17.72
C TYR A 129 -11.80 -11.60 -18.60
N ASP A 130 -11.16 -10.44 -18.69
CA ASP A 130 -9.90 -10.27 -19.39
C ASP A 130 -9.06 -9.13 -18.79
N ALA A 131 -7.76 -9.20 -19.03
CA ALA A 131 -6.80 -8.22 -18.52
C ALA A 131 -7.00 -6.80 -19.09
N LYS A 132 -7.57 -6.67 -20.29
CA LYS A 132 -7.88 -5.36 -20.90
C LYS A 132 -9.01 -4.68 -20.14
N ALA A 133 -10.06 -5.42 -19.78
CA ALA A 133 -11.16 -4.89 -18.98
C ALA A 133 -10.69 -4.45 -17.58
N VAL A 134 -9.75 -5.20 -16.95
CA VAL A 134 -9.09 -4.77 -15.71
C VAL A 134 -8.37 -3.44 -15.90
N ARG A 135 -7.54 -3.32 -16.94
CA ARG A 135 -6.85 -2.08 -17.28
C ARG A 135 -7.83 -0.91 -17.45
N ASP A 136 -8.91 -1.11 -18.22
CA ASP A 136 -9.89 -0.07 -18.49
C ASP A 136 -10.65 0.34 -17.21
N ALA A 137 -10.89 -0.61 -16.30
CA ALA A 137 -11.46 -0.34 -14.97
C ALA A 137 -10.52 0.52 -14.10
N LEU A 138 -9.22 0.19 -14.04
CA LEU A 138 -8.25 1.01 -13.31
C LEU A 138 -8.21 2.46 -13.83
N VAL A 139 -8.21 2.63 -15.15
CA VAL A 139 -8.20 3.97 -15.77
C VAL A 139 -9.47 4.75 -15.45
N ARG A 140 -10.61 4.08 -15.31
CA ARG A 140 -11.89 4.70 -14.95
C ARG A 140 -11.98 5.04 -13.47
N ILE A 141 -11.60 4.11 -12.59
CA ILE A 141 -11.67 4.27 -11.12
C ILE A 141 -10.60 5.26 -10.64
N LYS A 142 -9.44 5.29 -11.30
CA LYS A 142 -8.27 6.14 -10.96
C LYS A 142 -7.84 5.99 -9.49
N PRO A 143 -7.57 4.78 -9.02
CA PRO A 143 -7.16 4.59 -7.64
C PRO A 143 -5.86 5.34 -7.34
N ARG A 144 -5.68 5.74 -6.10
CA ARG A 144 -4.40 6.28 -5.59
C ARG A 144 -3.41 5.19 -5.30
N GLU A 145 -3.91 4.00 -5.04
CA GLU A 145 -3.10 2.83 -4.73
C GLU A 145 -3.72 1.56 -5.31
N VAL A 146 -2.87 0.70 -5.87
CA VAL A 146 -3.25 -0.62 -6.38
C VAL A 146 -2.55 -1.69 -5.55
N VAL A 147 -3.30 -2.65 -5.06
CA VAL A 147 -2.81 -3.78 -4.27
C VAL A 147 -2.89 -5.06 -5.09
N LEU A 148 -1.77 -5.73 -5.23
CA LEU A 148 -1.65 -7.01 -5.94
C LEU A 148 -1.16 -8.11 -4.98
N VAL A 149 -1.50 -9.35 -5.28
CA VAL A 149 -0.87 -10.51 -4.65
C VAL A 149 0.52 -10.70 -5.24
N SER A 150 1.53 -10.86 -4.39
CA SER A 150 2.91 -11.09 -4.82
C SER A 150 3.00 -12.31 -5.73
N ASP A 151 3.77 -12.18 -6.80
CA ASP A 151 4.03 -13.24 -7.80
C ASP A 151 2.79 -13.81 -8.52
N ALA A 152 1.60 -13.20 -8.30
CA ALA A 152 0.36 -13.65 -8.94
C ALA A 152 0.20 -13.13 -10.38
N PHE A 153 0.94 -12.09 -10.74
CA PHE A 153 0.89 -11.46 -12.06
C PHE A 153 2.29 -11.40 -12.67
N ASP A 154 2.42 -11.79 -13.93
CA ASP A 154 3.63 -11.54 -14.71
C ASP A 154 3.86 -10.04 -14.87
N ARG A 155 5.10 -9.59 -14.87
CA ARG A 155 5.46 -8.17 -15.03
C ARG A 155 4.99 -7.54 -16.35
N SER A 156 4.70 -8.35 -17.36
CA SER A 156 4.10 -7.91 -18.62
C SER A 156 2.57 -7.76 -18.55
N HIS A 157 1.94 -8.13 -17.43
CA HIS A 157 0.49 -8.04 -17.30
C HIS A 157 0.01 -6.60 -17.39
N PRO A 158 -1.08 -6.31 -18.14
CA PRO A 158 -1.60 -4.94 -18.35
C PRO A 158 -1.93 -4.15 -17.09
N VAL A 159 -2.08 -4.81 -15.95
CA VAL A 159 -2.30 -4.15 -14.65
C VAL A 159 -1.16 -3.23 -14.26
N TYR A 160 0.09 -3.59 -14.57
CA TYR A 160 1.26 -2.76 -14.24
C TYR A 160 1.30 -1.48 -15.09
N GLU A 161 1.08 -1.61 -16.40
CA GLU A 161 0.97 -0.44 -17.29
C GLU A 161 -0.17 0.49 -16.86
N ALA A 162 -1.33 -0.09 -16.50
CA ALA A 162 -2.47 0.71 -16.05
C ALA A 162 -2.18 1.44 -14.74
N THR A 163 -1.51 0.79 -13.79
CA THR A 163 -1.11 1.39 -12.51
C THR A 163 -0.17 2.59 -12.74
N ASP A 164 0.84 2.42 -13.58
CA ASP A 164 1.76 3.50 -13.96
C ASP A 164 1.02 4.64 -14.67
N ARG A 165 0.10 4.32 -15.58
CA ARG A 165 -0.66 5.31 -16.35
C ARG A 165 -1.53 6.20 -15.46
N VAL A 166 -2.14 5.64 -14.44
CA VAL A 166 -2.96 6.41 -13.47
C VAL A 166 -2.11 7.00 -12.34
N LYS A 167 -0.80 6.72 -12.32
CA LYS A 167 0.15 7.16 -11.30
C LYS A 167 -0.24 6.70 -9.89
N ALA A 168 -0.87 5.53 -9.79
CA ALA A 168 -1.18 4.93 -8.51
C ALA A 168 0.08 4.32 -7.88
N ALA A 169 0.16 4.38 -6.55
CA ALA A 169 1.15 3.60 -5.82
C ALA A 169 0.86 2.09 -5.99
N LEU A 170 1.90 1.28 -6.01
CA LEU A 170 1.77 -0.17 -6.13
C LEU A 170 2.23 -0.83 -4.84
N ALA A 171 1.34 -1.57 -4.20
CA ALA A 171 1.63 -2.45 -3.08
C ALA A 171 1.51 -3.91 -3.51
N CYS A 172 2.43 -4.76 -3.04
CA CYS A 172 2.35 -6.20 -3.23
C CYS A 172 2.32 -6.89 -1.87
N ILE A 173 1.33 -7.76 -1.65
CA ILE A 173 1.18 -8.52 -0.41
C ILE A 173 1.27 -10.02 -0.68
N PRO A 174 1.65 -10.84 0.32
CA PRO A 174 1.53 -12.29 0.21
C PRO A 174 0.09 -12.70 -0.11
N ALA A 175 -0.09 -13.87 -0.72
CA ALA A 175 -1.43 -14.42 -0.91
C ALA A 175 -2.12 -14.54 0.47
N PRO A 176 -3.34 -13.98 0.63
CA PRO A 176 -4.09 -14.13 1.87
C PRO A 176 -4.43 -15.60 2.13
N GLU A 177 -4.45 -16.00 3.39
CA GLU A 177 -4.93 -17.34 3.76
C GLU A 177 -6.39 -17.46 3.35
N THR A 178 -6.69 -18.45 2.51
CA THR A 178 -8.04 -18.65 1.98
C THR A 178 -8.95 -19.14 3.10
N SER A 179 -9.77 -18.27 3.67
CA SER A 179 -10.90 -18.72 4.47
C SER A 179 -11.90 -19.36 3.51
N GLN A 180 -12.11 -20.67 3.64
CA GLN A 180 -13.11 -21.40 2.86
C GLN A 180 -14.50 -20.82 3.17
N ILE A 181 -15.00 -19.95 2.31
CA ILE A 181 -16.41 -19.57 2.33
C ILE A 181 -17.20 -20.78 1.84
N LYS A 182 -18.06 -21.33 2.70
CA LYS A 182 -18.95 -22.44 2.35
C LYS A 182 -19.87 -22.01 1.22
N THR A 183 -19.60 -22.51 0.03
CA THR A 183 -20.34 -22.21 -1.22
C THR A 183 -21.59 -23.11 -1.37
N GLU A 184 -22.26 -23.49 -0.29
CA GLU A 184 -23.28 -24.55 -0.30
C GLU A 184 -24.62 -24.18 -0.94
N LEU A 185 -24.84 -22.92 -1.42
CA LEU A 185 -26.16 -22.49 -1.91
C LEU A 185 -26.16 -21.55 -3.12
N ILE A 186 -25.11 -21.51 -3.92
CA ILE A 186 -25.00 -20.56 -5.04
C ILE A 186 -24.92 -21.32 -6.35
N ASP A 187 -25.78 -20.94 -7.33
CA ASP A 187 -25.74 -21.39 -8.71
C ASP A 187 -24.31 -21.31 -9.27
N ALA A 188 -23.81 -22.40 -9.89
CA ALA A 188 -22.41 -22.54 -10.32
C ALA A 188 -21.90 -21.35 -11.19
N THR A 189 -22.78 -20.74 -11.98
CA THR A 189 -22.45 -19.56 -12.80
C THR A 189 -22.20 -18.31 -11.96
N LYS A 190 -22.90 -18.17 -10.84
CA LYS A 190 -22.73 -17.06 -9.88
C LYS A 190 -21.58 -17.33 -8.91
N ALA A 191 -21.30 -18.59 -8.62
CA ALA A 191 -20.21 -18.98 -7.71
C ALA A 191 -18.86 -18.40 -8.13
N HIS A 192 -18.51 -18.46 -9.42
CA HIS A 192 -17.26 -17.90 -9.94
C HIS A 192 -17.15 -16.38 -9.82
N MET A 193 -18.27 -15.67 -9.99
CA MET A 193 -18.30 -14.21 -9.81
C MET A 193 -18.07 -13.84 -8.34
N TYR A 194 -18.83 -14.48 -7.43
CA TYR A 194 -18.69 -14.26 -5.99
C TYR A 194 -17.29 -14.62 -5.49
N GLU A 195 -16.69 -15.66 -6.03
CA GLU A 195 -15.35 -16.09 -5.62
C GLU A 195 -14.29 -15.09 -6.04
N ALA A 196 -14.34 -14.57 -7.27
CA ALA A 196 -13.42 -13.53 -7.74
C ALA A 196 -13.55 -12.23 -6.92
N GLU A 197 -14.78 -11.79 -6.64
CA GLU A 197 -15.04 -10.62 -5.80
C GLU A 197 -14.55 -10.84 -4.36
N ASN A 198 -14.87 -12.00 -3.77
CA ASN A 198 -14.42 -12.34 -2.42
C ASN A 198 -12.91 -12.39 -2.30
N ASN A 199 -12.21 -12.94 -3.30
CA ASN A 199 -10.76 -12.95 -3.33
C ASN A 199 -10.19 -11.52 -3.36
N ALA A 200 -10.78 -10.62 -4.15
CA ALA A 200 -10.37 -9.22 -4.18
C ALA A 200 -10.64 -8.51 -2.86
N ILE A 201 -11.78 -8.78 -2.21
CA ILE A 201 -12.12 -8.27 -0.87
C ILE A 201 -11.09 -8.78 0.16
N GLN A 202 -10.72 -10.06 0.11
CA GLN A 202 -9.71 -10.63 1.02
C GLN A 202 -8.34 -9.97 0.82
N VAL A 203 -7.90 -9.74 -0.41
CA VAL A 203 -6.67 -9.02 -0.72
C VAL A 203 -6.70 -7.62 -0.11
N LEU A 204 -7.80 -6.88 -0.33
CA LEU A 204 -7.98 -5.54 0.20
C LEU A 204 -7.99 -5.53 1.74
N THR A 205 -8.73 -6.45 2.35
CA THR A 205 -8.84 -6.56 3.82
C THR A 205 -7.48 -6.92 4.45
N SER A 206 -6.77 -7.88 3.86
CA SER A 206 -5.44 -8.26 4.33
C SER A 206 -4.46 -7.10 4.27
N TYR A 207 -4.53 -6.29 3.22
CA TYR A 207 -3.70 -5.09 3.10
C TYR A 207 -3.99 -4.05 4.20
N LEU A 208 -5.27 -3.82 4.50
CA LEU A 208 -5.69 -2.83 5.51
C LEU A 208 -5.40 -3.25 6.95
N GLN A 209 -5.10 -4.54 7.20
CA GLN A 209 -4.74 -5.07 8.51
C GLN A 209 -3.22 -5.08 8.76
N THR A 210 -2.41 -4.73 7.76
CA THR A 210 -0.94 -4.67 7.84
C THR A 210 -0.49 -3.33 8.42
#